data_c9efd651d061094b967942e80740a8ec
#
_entry.id   c9efd651d061094b967942e80740a8ec
#
_cell.length_a   1.000
_cell.length_b   1.000
_cell.length_c   1.000
_cell.angle_alpha   90.00
_cell.angle_beta   90.00
_cell.angle_gamma   90.00
#
_symmetry.space_group_name_H-M   'P 1'
#
loop_
_entity.id
_entity.type
_entity.pdbx_description
1 polymer ?
#
loop_
_entity_poly.entity_id
_entity_poly.type
_entity_poly.pdbx_seq_one_letter_code
_entity_poly.pdbx_strand_id
1 'polypeptide(L)'
;MEDQVIKILLLSTNEYIISEISEVPAEFGDPNCKLTNPCYTDSMDRWLGEYTNQKEMMIHSDKIITIIDPNKEYLKKYIDATS
;
A
#
# COMPACT_ATOMS: atom_id res chain seq x y z
N MET A 1 -11.77 13.51 -9.38
CA MET A 1 -10.39 13.38 -8.86
C MET A 1 -10.41 12.36 -7.73
N GLU A 2 -9.57 11.36 -7.85
CA GLU A 2 -9.51 10.34 -6.81
C GLU A 2 -8.71 10.85 -5.63
N ASP A 3 -9.22 10.65 -4.44
CA ASP A 3 -8.49 10.95 -3.23
C ASP A 3 -7.64 9.74 -2.88
N GLN A 4 -6.34 9.91 -2.98
CA GLN A 4 -5.42 8.87 -2.52
C GLN A 4 -5.21 9.07 -1.03
N VAL A 5 -5.33 7.99 -0.30
CA VAL A 5 -5.25 8.01 1.15
C VAL A 5 -4.10 7.11 1.56
N ILE A 6 -3.28 7.58 2.48
CA ILE A 6 -2.14 6.81 2.98
C ILE A 6 -2.62 5.96 4.14
N LYS A 7 -2.43 4.65 4.03
CA LYS A 7 -2.88 3.68 5.04
C LYS A 7 -1.79 2.66 5.29
N ILE A 8 -1.86 2.05 6.47
CA ILE A 8 -1.06 0.87 6.77
C ILE A 8 -1.96 -0.35 6.63
N LEU A 9 -1.47 -1.34 5.90
CA LEU A 9 -2.21 -2.55 5.57
C LEU A 9 -1.52 -3.75 6.20
N LEU A 10 -2.32 -4.59 6.86
CA LEU A 10 -1.85 -5.91 7.26
C LEU A 10 -2.34 -6.91 6.23
N LEU A 11 -1.42 -7.57 5.56
CA LEU A 11 -1.75 -8.53 4.50
C LEU A 11 -1.85 -9.93 5.06
N SER A 12 -2.50 -10.80 4.31
CA SER A 12 -2.67 -12.21 4.72
C SER A 12 -1.35 -12.96 4.83
N THR A 13 -0.27 -12.38 4.32
CA THR A 13 1.09 -12.92 4.45
C THR A 13 1.79 -12.48 5.73
N ASN A 14 1.09 -11.74 6.60
CA ASN A 14 1.63 -11.15 7.84
C ASN A 14 2.63 -10.03 7.59
N GLU A 15 2.59 -9.43 6.40
CA GLU A 15 3.42 -8.27 6.10
C GLU A 15 2.66 -7.00 6.41
N TYR A 16 3.38 -6.00 6.93
CA TYR A 16 2.82 -4.67 7.19
C TYR A 16 3.35 -3.72 6.13
N ILE A 17 2.44 -3.13 5.37
CA ILE A 17 2.78 -2.26 4.25
C ILE A 17 2.14 -0.89 4.48
N ILE A 18 2.88 0.18 4.25
CA ILE A 18 2.31 1.52 4.20
C ILE A 18 2.30 1.99 2.75
N SER A 19 1.19 2.55 2.31
CA SER A 19 1.01 2.89 0.91
C SER A 19 -0.12 3.89 0.71
N GLU A 20 -0.06 4.62 -0.37
CA GLU A 20 -1.25 5.27 -0.87
C GLU A 20 -2.14 4.19 -1.46
N ILE A 21 -3.42 4.23 -1.14
CA ILE A 21 -4.36 3.22 -1.58
C ILE A 21 -5.58 3.88 -2.20
N SER A 22 -6.08 3.29 -3.27
CA SER A 22 -7.34 3.70 -3.87
C SER A 22 -8.09 2.48 -4.37
N GLU A 23 -9.41 2.56 -4.34
CA GLU A 23 -10.25 1.52 -4.93
C GLU A 23 -10.38 1.79 -6.42
N VAL A 24 -10.39 0.73 -7.20
CA VAL A 24 -10.58 0.84 -8.64
C VAL A 24 -11.73 -0.07 -9.05
N PRO A 25 -12.50 0.31 -10.08
CA PRO A 25 -13.53 -0.57 -10.61
C PRO A 25 -12.89 -1.86 -11.13
N ALA A 26 -13.47 -2.99 -10.79
CA ALA A 26 -12.94 -4.28 -11.21
C ALA A 26 -14.09 -5.25 -11.35
N GLU A 27 -13.92 -6.20 -12.26
CA GLU A 27 -14.87 -7.29 -12.41
C GLU A 27 -14.64 -8.31 -11.29
N PHE A 28 -15.64 -9.13 -11.05
CA PHE A 28 -15.55 -10.15 -10.02
C PHE A 28 -14.32 -11.03 -10.23
N GLY A 29 -13.53 -11.15 -9.18
CA GLY A 29 -12.30 -11.96 -9.24
C GLY A 29 -11.04 -11.19 -9.59
N ASP A 30 -11.16 -9.97 -10.10
CA ASP A 30 -9.99 -9.16 -10.45
C ASP A 30 -9.53 -8.32 -9.26
N PRO A 31 -8.24 -7.95 -9.22
CA PRO A 31 -7.75 -7.05 -8.17
C PRO A 31 -8.51 -5.72 -8.21
N ASN A 32 -8.94 -5.27 -7.04
CA ASN A 32 -9.78 -4.08 -6.93
C ASN A 32 -9.18 -2.96 -6.09
N CYS A 33 -7.95 -3.12 -5.63
CA CYS A 33 -7.24 -2.08 -4.91
C CYS A 33 -5.93 -1.76 -5.60
N LYS A 34 -5.64 -0.46 -5.72
CA LYS A 34 -4.38 -0.02 -6.28
C LYS A 34 -3.52 0.55 -5.16
N LEU A 35 -2.29 0.07 -5.05
CA LEU A 35 -1.30 0.59 -4.12
C LEU A 35 -0.29 1.42 -4.90
N THR A 36 -0.05 2.64 -4.44
CA THR A 36 0.94 3.53 -5.06
C THR A 36 2.07 3.73 -4.09
N ASN A 37 3.28 3.42 -4.53
CA ASN A 37 4.50 3.49 -3.72
C ASN A 37 4.41 2.70 -2.41
N PRO A 38 4.04 1.41 -2.46
CA PRO A 38 3.97 0.62 -1.23
C PRO A 38 5.35 0.38 -0.66
N CYS A 39 5.48 0.51 0.67
CA CYS A 39 6.74 0.33 1.39
C CYS A 39 6.52 -0.55 2.61
N TYR A 40 7.58 -1.26 3.01
CA TYR A 40 7.56 -1.97 4.28
C TYR A 40 7.58 -0.94 5.42
N THR A 41 6.78 -1.18 6.46
CA THR A 41 6.71 -0.23 7.57
C THR A 41 8.01 -0.15 8.36
N ASP A 42 8.77 -1.25 8.42
CA ASP A 42 9.98 -1.33 9.23
C ASP A 42 11.12 -0.46 8.67
N SER A 43 11.37 -0.58 7.38
CA SER A 43 12.54 0.03 6.75
C SER A 43 12.18 1.14 5.78
N MET A 44 10.91 1.25 5.41
CA MET A 44 10.45 2.13 4.34
C MET A 44 11.07 1.78 2.98
N ASP A 45 11.59 0.57 2.84
CA ASP A 45 12.03 0.07 1.55
C ASP A 45 10.80 -0.25 0.71
N ARG A 46 10.95 -0.11 -0.58
CA ARG A 46 9.84 -0.38 -1.51
C ARG A 46 9.43 -1.84 -1.44
N TRP A 47 8.13 -2.06 -1.29
CA TRP A 47 7.56 -3.40 -1.30
C TRP A 47 7.79 -4.00 -2.68
N LEU A 48 8.35 -5.21 -2.73
CA LEU A 48 8.73 -5.89 -3.96
C LEU A 48 9.76 -5.12 -4.80
N GLY A 49 10.47 -4.16 -4.19
CA GLY A 49 11.44 -3.34 -4.90
C GLY A 49 12.62 -4.13 -5.44
N GLU A 50 12.90 -5.31 -4.90
CA GLU A 50 13.92 -6.19 -5.42
C GLU A 50 13.57 -6.74 -6.79
N TYR A 51 12.29 -6.81 -7.10
CA TYR A 51 11.80 -7.50 -8.30
C TYR A 51 11.36 -6.55 -9.40
N THR A 52 11.02 -5.33 -9.06
CA THR A 52 10.42 -4.41 -10.03
C THR A 52 10.68 -2.96 -9.66
N ASN A 53 10.68 -2.10 -10.67
CA ASN A 53 10.71 -0.64 -10.49
C ASN A 53 9.32 -0.04 -10.56
N GLN A 54 8.31 -0.88 -10.66
CA GLN A 54 6.92 -0.45 -10.76
C GLN A 54 6.50 0.25 -9.48
N LYS A 55 5.80 1.37 -9.62
CA LYS A 55 5.37 2.16 -8.47
C LYS A 55 3.91 1.90 -8.08
N GLU A 56 3.12 1.39 -9.02
CA GLU A 56 1.72 1.09 -8.78
C GLU A 56 1.50 -0.40 -8.93
N MET A 57 0.78 -0.97 -7.98
CA MET A 57 0.52 -2.40 -7.96
C MET A 57 -0.93 -2.62 -7.62
N MET A 58 -1.49 -3.69 -8.18
CA MET A 58 -2.87 -4.07 -7.89
C MET A 58 -2.88 -5.21 -6.88
N ILE A 59 -3.83 -5.17 -5.97
CA ILE A 59 -3.98 -6.22 -4.98
C ILE A 59 -5.47 -6.50 -4.77
N HIS A 60 -5.80 -7.74 -4.47
CA HIS A 60 -7.15 -8.12 -4.09
C HIS A 60 -7.45 -7.65 -2.67
N SER A 61 -8.60 -7.05 -2.46
CA SER A 61 -8.98 -6.60 -1.12
C SER A 61 -9.13 -7.75 -0.13
N ASP A 62 -9.43 -8.96 -0.60
CA ASP A 62 -9.57 -10.11 0.28
C ASP A 62 -8.23 -10.61 0.84
N LYS A 63 -7.11 -10.10 0.33
CA LYS A 63 -5.79 -10.39 0.90
C LYS A 63 -5.38 -9.39 1.96
N ILE A 64 -6.19 -8.38 2.19
CA ILE A 64 -5.93 -7.36 3.20
C ILE A 64 -6.74 -7.73 4.43
N ILE A 65 -6.06 -7.99 5.54
CA ILE A 65 -6.74 -8.35 6.79
C ILE A 65 -7.26 -7.10 7.48
N THR A 66 -6.43 -6.06 7.55
CA THR A 66 -6.75 -4.84 8.29
C THR A 66 -6.15 -3.64 7.60
N ILE A 67 -6.91 -2.55 7.59
CA ILE A 67 -6.45 -1.26 7.08
C ILE A 67 -6.55 -0.27 8.23
N ILE A 68 -5.44 0.39 8.55
CA ILE A 68 -5.41 1.36 9.64
C ILE A 68 -4.76 2.67 9.18
N ASP A 69 -5.05 3.73 9.90
CA ASP A 69 -4.43 5.02 9.64
C ASP A 69 -3.04 5.06 10.27
N PRO A 70 -2.02 5.53 9.56
CA PRO A 70 -0.70 5.67 10.18
C PRO A 70 -0.71 6.80 11.21
N ASN A 71 0.09 6.64 12.25
CA ASN A 71 0.31 7.75 13.16
C ASN A 71 1.24 8.77 12.49
N LYS A 72 1.45 9.91 13.16
CA LYS A 72 2.22 11.01 12.56
C LYS A 72 3.65 10.63 12.25
N GLU A 73 4.24 9.80 13.09
CA GLU A 73 5.62 9.35 12.91
C GLU A 73 5.78 8.52 11.63
N TYR A 74 4.92 7.53 11.44
CA TYR A 74 4.98 6.67 10.26
C TYR A 74 4.56 7.41 9.00
N LEU A 75 3.59 8.29 9.12
CA LEU A 75 3.17 9.10 7.99
C LEU A 75 4.32 9.96 7.49
N LYS A 76 5.05 10.59 8.41
CA LYS A 76 6.19 11.42 8.05
C LYS A 76 7.30 10.59 7.40
N LYS A 77 7.60 9.42 7.98
CA LYS A 77 8.62 8.53 7.42
C LYS A 77 8.28 8.13 5.99
N TYR A 78 7.02 7.83 5.76
CA TYR A 78 6.57 7.42 4.43
C TYR A 78 6.66 8.56 3.43
N ILE A 79 6.21 9.74 3.81
CA ILE A 79 6.26 10.92 2.93
C ILE A 79 7.72 11.24 2.58
N ASP A 80 8.60 11.21 3.58
CA ASP A 80 10.02 11.48 3.35
C ASP A 80 10.65 10.43 2.43
N ALA A 81 10.26 9.18 2.57
CA ALA A 81 10.83 8.10 1.78
C ALA A 81 10.34 8.10 0.33
N THR A 82 9.15 8.63 0.08
CA THR A 82 8.52 8.58 -1.24
C THR A 82 8.53 9.92 -1.98
N SER A 83 9.04 10.95 -1.36
CA SER A 83 9.06 12.27 -1.99
C SER A 83 10.30 12.48 -2.86
#